data_1f25fba0df5b960eebc8610682ae0af4
#
_entry.id   1f25fba0df5b960eebc8610682ae0af4
#
_cell.length_a   1.000
_cell.length_b   1.000
_cell.length_c   1.000
_cell.angle_alpha   90.00
_cell.angle_beta   90.00
_cell.angle_gamma   90.00
#
_symmetry.space_group_name_H-M   'P 1'
#
loop_
_entity.id
_entity.type
_entity.pdbx_description
1 polymer ?
#
loop_
_entity_poly.entity_id
_entity_poly.type
_entity_poly.pdbx_seq_one_letter_code
_entity_poly.pdbx_strand_id
1 'polypeptide(L)'
;MTRPSFLAASRLAGVDLARGLAIVGMLAAHLVALPSWSWTDPATWGDIANGRSSILFATLAGFSLALMTGGSKPRSREAFRAARLRIGLRAILVWVIGIALAATGVPVYVILPAYAVLFVMALPFLRLSPRILFVIAAVVALVMPFAVAQINTWPIWEGVTGEALDLVVGWHYPFLLWFAFIAAGLGIGRLALRDARVQVGLLCSGIVVAILGYGLDASGWSIEFAGSEMLTADAHSSGIAEAIGSGGFA
;
A
#
# COMPACT_ATOMS: atom_id res chain seq x y z
N MET A 1 42.55 -12.64 11.86
CA MET A 1 41.22 -13.25 11.70
C MET A 1 40.16 -12.13 11.75
N THR A 2 39.79 -11.56 10.60
CA THR A 2 38.76 -10.54 10.50
C THR A 2 37.41 -11.26 10.46
N ARG A 3 36.55 -11.04 11.47
CA ARG A 3 35.18 -11.53 11.47
C ARG A 3 34.44 -10.97 10.26
N PRO A 4 33.78 -11.78 9.43
CA PRO A 4 32.93 -11.26 8.38
C PRO A 4 31.77 -10.52 9.05
N SER A 5 31.68 -9.21 8.84
CA SER A 5 30.56 -8.39 9.30
C SER A 5 29.32 -8.76 8.47
N PHE A 6 28.53 -9.72 8.91
CA PHE A 6 27.22 -10.06 8.34
C PHE A 6 26.19 -8.90 8.41
N LEU A 7 26.59 -7.75 8.95
CA LEU A 7 25.73 -6.57 9.16
C LEU A 7 25.99 -5.43 8.16
N ALA A 8 26.89 -5.56 7.20
CA ALA A 8 27.24 -4.49 6.25
C ALA A 8 26.62 -4.64 4.85
N ALA A 9 25.50 -5.35 4.70
CA ALA A 9 24.63 -5.12 3.56
C ALA A 9 23.94 -3.78 3.83
N SER A 10 24.34 -2.73 3.09
CA SER A 10 23.90 -1.34 3.18
C SER A 10 22.38 -1.25 3.37
N ARG A 11 21.94 -1.24 4.64
CA ARG A 11 20.55 -0.95 5.01
C ARG A 11 20.25 0.45 4.53
N LEU A 12 19.11 0.63 3.90
CA LEU A 12 18.57 1.93 3.59
C LEU A 12 17.87 2.44 4.86
N ALA A 13 18.59 3.13 5.72
CA ALA A 13 18.08 3.57 7.02
C ALA A 13 16.74 4.34 6.90
N GLY A 14 16.56 5.12 5.82
CA GLY A 14 15.30 5.81 5.56
C GLY A 14 14.11 4.85 5.35
N VAL A 15 14.33 3.70 4.71
CA VAL A 15 13.28 2.69 4.52
C VAL A 15 12.91 2.01 5.84
N ASP A 16 13.89 1.72 6.69
CA ASP A 16 13.63 1.13 8.00
C ASP A 16 12.90 2.13 8.92
N LEU A 17 13.24 3.42 8.84
CA LEU A 17 12.52 4.49 9.52
C LEU A 17 11.07 4.59 9.01
N ALA A 18 10.87 4.62 7.70
CA ALA A 18 9.53 4.69 7.09
C ALA A 18 8.65 3.49 7.51
N ARG A 19 9.20 2.28 7.59
CA ARG A 19 8.48 1.12 8.13
C ARG A 19 8.10 1.31 9.60
N GLY A 20 9.03 1.80 10.41
CA GLY A 20 8.75 2.10 11.81
C GLY A 20 7.62 3.10 11.96
N LEU A 21 7.66 4.21 11.19
CA LEU A 21 6.62 5.24 11.17
C LEU A 21 5.28 4.66 10.70
N ALA A 22 5.26 3.84 9.65
CA ALA A 22 4.04 3.20 9.17
C ALA A 22 3.40 2.30 10.26
N ILE A 23 4.20 1.50 10.96
CA ILE A 23 3.70 0.62 12.04
C ILE A 23 3.17 1.45 13.21
N VAL A 24 3.94 2.45 13.67
CA VAL A 24 3.51 3.33 14.78
C VAL A 24 2.25 4.10 14.41
N GLY A 25 2.17 4.61 13.17
CA GLY A 25 0.98 5.31 12.69
C GLY A 25 -0.25 4.40 12.60
N MET A 26 -0.12 3.15 12.14
CA MET A 26 -1.22 2.18 12.14
C MET A 26 -1.68 1.86 13.58
N LEU A 27 -0.73 1.67 14.51
CA LEU A 27 -1.07 1.47 15.92
C LEU A 27 -1.82 2.68 16.50
N ALA A 28 -1.34 3.89 16.21
CA ALA A 28 -2.02 5.11 16.65
C ALA A 28 -3.45 5.19 16.10
N ALA A 29 -3.64 4.93 14.80
CA ALA A 29 -4.96 4.95 14.16
C ALA A 29 -5.94 3.92 14.73
N HIS A 30 -5.45 2.79 15.26
CA HIS A 30 -6.31 1.75 15.84
C HIS A 30 -6.54 1.87 17.35
N LEU A 31 -5.59 2.48 18.08
CA LEU A 31 -5.63 2.53 19.55
C LEU A 31 -6.08 3.88 20.09
N VAL A 32 -6.01 4.94 19.29
CA VAL A 32 -6.33 6.31 19.69
C VAL A 32 -7.48 6.82 18.83
N ALA A 33 -8.49 7.42 19.47
CA ALA A 33 -9.50 8.18 18.73
C ALA A 33 -8.84 9.43 18.14
N LEU A 34 -8.62 9.43 16.84
CA LEU A 34 -8.02 10.55 16.11
C LEU A 34 -9.17 11.44 15.59
N PRO A 35 -9.29 12.70 16.07
CA PRO A 35 -10.29 13.61 15.53
C PRO A 35 -9.94 14.00 14.10
N SER A 36 -10.96 14.22 13.26
CA SER A 36 -10.78 14.58 11.84
C SER A 36 -9.86 15.79 11.67
N TRP A 37 -8.99 15.74 10.68
CA TRP A 37 -7.98 16.75 10.41
C TRP A 37 -8.54 18.17 10.29
N SER A 38 -7.91 19.11 10.99
CA SER A 38 -8.13 20.55 10.83
C SER A 38 -6.80 21.29 10.78
N TRP A 39 -6.63 22.17 9.81
CA TRP A 39 -5.42 22.97 9.66
C TRP A 39 -5.20 23.94 10.84
N THR A 40 -6.27 24.39 11.46
CA THR A 40 -6.27 25.39 12.54
C THR A 40 -6.17 24.78 13.93
N ASP A 41 -6.33 23.45 14.07
CA ASP A 41 -6.27 22.76 15.36
C ASP A 41 -5.18 21.69 15.39
N PRO A 42 -4.02 21.95 16.01
CA PRO A 42 -2.93 20.99 16.12
C PRO A 42 -3.31 19.68 16.82
N ALA A 43 -4.35 19.68 17.68
CA ALA A 43 -4.81 18.45 18.35
C ALA A 43 -5.36 17.41 17.37
N THR A 44 -5.76 17.82 16.16
CA THR A 44 -6.29 16.96 15.11
C THR A 44 -5.21 16.41 14.17
N TRP A 45 -3.96 16.90 14.24
CA TRP A 45 -2.92 16.54 13.28
C TRP A 45 -2.48 15.07 13.36
N GLY A 46 -2.83 14.39 14.45
CA GLY A 46 -2.65 12.95 14.56
C GLY A 46 -3.38 12.14 13.48
N ASP A 47 -4.46 12.70 12.92
CA ASP A 47 -5.24 12.08 11.83
C ASP A 47 -4.43 11.85 10.54
N ILE A 48 -3.26 12.47 10.40
CA ILE A 48 -2.32 12.16 9.31
C ILE A 48 -1.92 10.67 9.28
N ALA A 49 -2.00 9.98 10.42
CA ALA A 49 -1.72 8.55 10.50
C ALA A 49 -2.84 7.69 9.92
N ASN A 50 -4.08 8.20 9.92
CA ASN A 50 -5.27 7.46 9.49
C ASN A 50 -5.23 7.22 7.96
N GLY A 51 -5.40 5.97 7.55
CA GLY A 51 -5.31 5.55 6.14
C GLY A 51 -3.89 5.62 5.55
N ARG A 52 -3.19 6.76 5.71
CA ARG A 52 -1.87 7.02 5.10
C ARG A 52 -0.78 6.06 5.58
N SER A 53 -0.81 5.67 6.86
CA SER A 53 0.16 4.72 7.42
C SER A 53 0.06 3.33 6.80
N SER A 54 -1.16 2.84 6.54
CA SER A 54 -1.39 1.55 5.89
C SER A 54 -1.02 1.60 4.41
N ILE A 55 -1.27 2.72 3.71
CA ILE A 55 -0.85 2.93 2.32
C ILE A 55 0.68 3.01 2.21
N LEU A 56 1.34 3.74 3.10
CA LEU A 56 2.81 3.75 3.20
C LEU A 56 3.36 2.34 3.43
N PHE A 57 2.74 1.56 4.33
CA PHE A 57 3.15 0.18 4.57
C PHE A 57 2.97 -0.69 3.31
N ALA A 58 1.90 -0.51 2.52
CA ALA A 58 1.68 -1.19 1.24
C ALA A 58 2.75 -0.83 0.21
N THR A 59 3.08 0.46 0.08
CA THR A 59 4.16 0.94 -0.81
C THR A 59 5.49 0.32 -0.41
N LEU A 60 5.82 0.28 0.89
CA LEU A 60 7.03 -0.36 1.41
C LEU A 60 7.04 -1.88 1.24
N ALA A 61 5.87 -2.54 1.23
CA ALA A 61 5.78 -3.96 0.88
C ALA A 61 6.16 -4.20 -0.58
N GLY A 62 5.61 -3.43 -1.52
CA GLY A 62 6.00 -3.45 -2.93
C GLY A 62 7.49 -3.19 -3.13
N PHE A 63 8.03 -2.18 -2.46
CA PHE A 63 9.46 -1.88 -2.42
C PHE A 63 10.29 -3.09 -1.95
N SER A 64 9.84 -3.77 -0.91
CA SER A 64 10.51 -4.97 -0.37
C SER A 64 10.53 -6.11 -1.38
N LEU A 65 9.43 -6.33 -2.13
CA LEU A 65 9.37 -7.31 -3.22
C LEU A 65 10.38 -6.99 -4.32
N ALA A 66 10.57 -5.70 -4.66
CA ALA A 66 11.61 -5.28 -5.61
C ALA A 66 13.00 -5.66 -5.11
N LEU A 67 13.34 -5.36 -3.85
CA LEU A 67 14.64 -5.72 -3.26
C LEU A 67 14.87 -7.24 -3.23
N MET A 68 13.85 -8.02 -2.87
CA MET A 68 13.92 -9.49 -2.88
C MET A 68 14.21 -10.04 -4.27
N THR A 69 13.81 -9.35 -5.32
CA THR A 69 13.98 -9.77 -6.72
C THR A 69 15.13 -9.08 -7.45
N GLY A 70 15.98 -8.32 -6.74
CA GLY A 70 17.24 -7.75 -7.22
C GLY A 70 17.34 -6.24 -7.23
N GLY A 71 16.27 -5.51 -6.86
CA GLY A 71 16.28 -4.05 -6.86
C GLY A 71 16.52 -3.48 -8.26
N SER A 72 17.46 -2.55 -8.36
CA SER A 72 17.85 -1.93 -9.64
C SER A 72 18.72 -2.85 -10.54
N LYS A 73 19.18 -3.99 -10.04
CA LYS A 73 20.03 -4.95 -10.78
C LYS A 73 19.29 -6.25 -10.99
N PRO A 74 19.12 -6.73 -12.26
CA PRO A 74 18.48 -7.99 -12.55
C PRO A 74 19.20 -9.17 -11.87
N ARG A 75 18.45 -10.12 -11.31
CA ARG A 75 18.99 -11.39 -10.81
C ARG A 75 19.04 -12.46 -11.90
N SER A 76 19.88 -13.47 -11.69
CA SER A 76 19.88 -14.68 -12.54
C SER A 76 18.49 -15.34 -12.51
N ARG A 77 18.19 -16.15 -13.53
CA ARG A 77 16.89 -16.85 -13.61
C ARG A 77 16.60 -17.72 -12.40
N GLU A 78 17.63 -18.43 -11.91
CA GLU A 78 17.50 -19.31 -10.74
C GLU A 78 17.23 -18.53 -9.46
N ALA A 79 18.02 -17.48 -9.18
CA ALA A 79 17.81 -16.61 -8.02
C ALA A 79 16.44 -15.91 -8.06
N PHE A 80 15.94 -15.58 -9.26
CA PHE A 80 14.61 -15.01 -9.43
C PHE A 80 13.50 -16.03 -9.16
N ARG A 81 13.64 -17.28 -9.64
CA ARG A 81 12.68 -18.36 -9.34
C ARG A 81 12.61 -18.62 -7.84
N ALA A 82 13.76 -18.70 -7.18
CA ALA A 82 13.81 -18.84 -5.72
C ALA A 82 13.16 -17.67 -4.99
N ALA A 83 13.35 -16.43 -5.45
CA ALA A 83 12.69 -15.26 -4.88
C ALA A 83 11.18 -15.32 -5.05
N ARG A 84 10.66 -15.70 -6.23
CA ARG A 84 9.21 -15.88 -6.46
C ARG A 84 8.60 -16.92 -5.53
N LEU A 85 9.26 -18.06 -5.37
CA LEU A 85 8.80 -19.11 -4.45
C LEU A 85 8.73 -18.59 -3.01
N ARG A 86 9.77 -17.88 -2.55
CA ARG A 86 9.77 -17.26 -1.22
C ARG A 86 8.65 -16.25 -1.03
N ILE A 87 8.32 -15.46 -2.07
CA ILE A 87 7.21 -14.51 -2.03
C ILE A 87 5.89 -15.28 -1.94
N GLY A 88 5.70 -16.35 -2.73
CA GLY A 88 4.50 -17.17 -2.65
C GLY A 88 4.33 -17.85 -1.27
N LEU A 89 5.40 -18.43 -0.72
CA LEU A 89 5.38 -19.00 0.63
C LEU A 89 5.08 -17.94 1.70
N ARG A 90 5.65 -16.74 1.56
CA ARG A 90 5.35 -15.61 2.46
C ARG A 90 3.89 -15.20 2.35
N ALA A 91 3.30 -15.19 1.15
CA ALA A 91 1.88 -14.90 0.97
C ALA A 91 1.00 -15.90 1.76
N ILE A 92 1.29 -17.20 1.64
CA ILE A 92 0.55 -18.24 2.39
C ILE A 92 0.71 -18.03 3.90
N LEU A 93 1.93 -17.80 4.39
CA LEU A 93 2.18 -17.59 5.82
C LEU A 93 1.45 -16.35 6.35
N VAL A 94 1.50 -15.23 5.61
CA VAL A 94 0.83 -13.99 5.98
C VAL A 94 -0.68 -14.19 5.99
N TRP A 95 -1.23 -14.94 5.03
CA TRP A 95 -2.65 -15.27 5.00
C TRP A 95 -3.07 -16.10 6.21
N VAL A 96 -2.34 -17.20 6.52
CA VAL A 96 -2.64 -18.05 7.68
C VAL A 96 -2.59 -17.26 8.99
N ILE A 97 -1.54 -16.43 9.17
CA ILE A 97 -1.43 -15.56 10.34
C ILE A 97 -2.58 -14.56 10.40
N GLY A 98 -2.96 -13.97 9.24
CA GLY A 98 -4.06 -13.03 9.14
C GLY A 98 -5.39 -13.64 9.54
N ILE A 99 -5.70 -14.83 9.03
CA ILE A 99 -6.92 -15.57 9.40
C ILE A 99 -6.91 -15.96 10.88
N ALA A 100 -5.79 -16.46 11.40
CA ALA A 100 -5.66 -16.80 12.80
C ALA A 100 -5.87 -15.59 13.71
N LEU A 101 -5.34 -14.44 13.34
CA LEU A 101 -5.52 -13.19 14.08
C LEU A 101 -6.95 -12.70 14.02
N ALA A 102 -7.57 -12.70 12.83
CA ALA A 102 -8.97 -12.31 12.67
C ALA A 102 -9.92 -13.23 13.48
N ALA A 103 -9.63 -14.52 13.54
CA ALA A 103 -10.40 -15.50 14.32
C ALA A 103 -10.34 -15.25 15.84
N THR A 104 -9.41 -14.44 16.35
CA THR A 104 -9.38 -14.03 17.76
C THR A 104 -10.44 -12.99 18.13
N GLY A 105 -11.16 -12.44 17.15
CA GLY A 105 -12.17 -11.41 17.37
C GLY A 105 -11.60 -10.05 17.76
N VAL A 106 -10.35 -9.75 17.35
CA VAL A 106 -9.78 -8.40 17.56
C VAL A 106 -10.67 -7.33 16.92
N PRO A 107 -10.94 -6.19 17.60
CA PRO A 107 -11.84 -5.15 17.11
C PRO A 107 -11.18 -4.24 16.06
N VAL A 108 -10.40 -4.83 15.15
CA VAL A 108 -9.72 -4.12 14.06
C VAL A 108 -9.75 -4.97 12.79
N TYR A 109 -9.85 -4.32 11.64
CA TYR A 109 -9.74 -5.02 10.36
C TYR A 109 -8.30 -5.48 10.11
N VAL A 110 -8.14 -6.80 9.96
CA VAL A 110 -6.83 -7.42 9.78
C VAL A 110 -6.41 -7.31 8.32
N ILE A 111 -5.42 -6.48 8.02
CA ILE A 111 -4.93 -6.21 6.66
C ILE A 111 -4.16 -7.39 6.03
N LEU A 112 -3.70 -8.37 6.83
CA LEU A 112 -2.81 -9.44 6.36
C LEU A 112 -3.40 -10.32 5.26
N PRO A 113 -4.69 -10.71 5.25
CA PRO A 113 -5.27 -11.46 4.13
C PRO A 113 -5.17 -10.68 2.81
N ALA A 114 -5.47 -9.38 2.80
CA ALA A 114 -5.30 -8.52 1.63
C ALA A 114 -3.84 -8.52 1.14
N TYR A 115 -2.85 -8.42 2.05
CA TYR A 115 -1.43 -8.49 1.67
C TYR A 115 -1.05 -9.82 1.04
N ALA A 116 -1.62 -10.93 1.50
CA ALA A 116 -1.38 -12.24 0.89
C ALA A 116 -1.84 -12.26 -0.58
N VAL A 117 -3.04 -11.76 -0.85
CA VAL A 117 -3.57 -11.60 -2.22
C VAL A 117 -2.68 -10.68 -3.04
N LEU A 118 -2.30 -9.51 -2.51
CA LEU A 118 -1.43 -8.54 -3.17
C LEU A 118 -0.05 -9.13 -3.52
N PHE A 119 0.53 -9.97 -2.67
CA PHE A 119 1.81 -10.62 -2.96
C PHE A 119 1.69 -11.61 -4.10
N VAL A 120 0.61 -12.38 -4.17
CA VAL A 120 0.33 -13.29 -5.30
C VAL A 120 0.09 -12.48 -6.57
N MET A 121 -0.72 -11.42 -6.52
CA MET A 121 -0.97 -10.52 -7.66
C MET A 121 0.32 -9.88 -8.17
N ALA A 122 1.28 -9.57 -7.30
CA ALA A 122 2.56 -8.97 -7.69
C ALA A 122 3.49 -9.91 -8.48
N LEU A 123 3.33 -11.25 -8.37
CA LEU A 123 4.25 -12.22 -8.97
C LEU A 123 4.50 -12.05 -10.49
N PRO A 124 3.50 -11.76 -11.35
CA PRO A 124 3.72 -11.54 -12.77
C PRO A 124 4.47 -10.23 -13.06
N PHE A 125 4.38 -9.24 -12.18
CA PHE A 125 4.89 -7.88 -12.39
C PHE A 125 6.35 -7.69 -11.89
N LEU A 126 6.90 -8.68 -11.19
CA LEU A 126 8.21 -8.60 -10.52
C LEU A 126 9.40 -8.32 -11.46
N ARG A 127 9.26 -8.44 -12.77
CA ARG A 127 10.33 -8.19 -13.76
C ARG A 127 10.13 -6.93 -14.58
N LEU A 128 9.03 -6.24 -14.37
CA LEU A 128 8.72 -5.05 -15.15
C LEU A 128 9.65 -3.88 -14.82
N SER A 129 9.84 -3.02 -15.80
CA SER A 129 10.61 -1.79 -15.64
C SER A 129 9.88 -0.79 -14.73
N PRO A 130 10.59 0.13 -14.05
CA PRO A 130 9.95 1.10 -13.18
C PRO A 130 8.91 1.97 -13.91
N ARG A 131 9.15 2.32 -15.18
CA ARG A 131 8.20 3.10 -15.99
C ARG A 131 6.86 2.38 -16.16
N ILE A 132 6.90 1.09 -16.50
CA ILE A 132 5.68 0.28 -16.66
C ILE A 132 4.97 0.14 -15.31
N LEU A 133 5.70 -0.07 -14.23
CA LEU A 133 5.13 -0.20 -12.88
C LEU A 133 4.43 1.08 -12.42
N PHE A 134 5.00 2.26 -12.68
CA PHE A 134 4.34 3.54 -12.38
C PHE A 134 3.11 3.78 -13.26
N VAL A 135 3.15 3.39 -14.54
CA VAL A 135 1.95 3.46 -15.42
C VAL A 135 0.86 2.54 -14.88
N ILE A 136 1.19 1.30 -14.49
CA ILE A 136 0.22 0.39 -13.87
C ILE A 136 -0.34 0.98 -12.58
N ALA A 137 0.51 1.53 -11.71
CA ALA A 137 0.06 2.16 -10.47
C ALA A 137 -0.93 3.30 -10.75
N ALA A 138 -0.62 4.18 -11.70
CA ALA A 138 -1.50 5.28 -12.08
C ALA A 138 -2.83 4.79 -12.68
N VAL A 139 -2.79 3.83 -13.61
CA VAL A 139 -4.01 3.26 -14.20
C VAL A 139 -4.88 2.60 -13.15
N VAL A 140 -4.29 1.81 -12.25
CA VAL A 140 -5.00 1.14 -11.15
C VAL A 140 -5.61 2.18 -10.20
N ALA A 141 -4.86 3.22 -9.80
CA ALA A 141 -5.37 4.28 -8.92
C ALA A 141 -6.54 5.06 -9.52
N LEU A 142 -6.59 5.21 -10.86
CA LEU A 142 -7.66 5.96 -11.53
C LEU A 142 -8.87 5.09 -11.90
N VAL A 143 -8.68 3.81 -12.21
CA VAL A 143 -9.73 2.94 -12.76
C VAL A 143 -10.34 2.04 -11.69
N MET A 144 -9.54 1.51 -10.76
CA MET A 144 -10.03 0.54 -9.78
C MET A 144 -10.99 1.12 -8.73
N PRO A 145 -10.99 2.41 -8.36
CA PRO A 145 -12.05 2.97 -7.53
C PRO A 145 -13.45 2.66 -8.05
N PHE A 146 -13.68 2.82 -9.36
CA PHE A 146 -14.97 2.49 -9.98
C PHE A 146 -15.31 1.00 -9.91
N ALA A 147 -14.30 0.13 -10.14
CA ALA A 147 -14.50 -1.31 -10.02
C ALA A 147 -14.80 -1.72 -8.58
N VAL A 148 -14.09 -1.17 -7.60
CA VAL A 148 -14.32 -1.42 -6.17
C VAL A 148 -15.72 -0.95 -5.76
N ALA A 149 -16.12 0.27 -6.12
CA ALA A 149 -17.46 0.79 -5.84
C ALA A 149 -18.55 -0.14 -6.42
N GLN A 150 -18.39 -0.59 -7.66
CA GLN A 150 -19.34 -1.52 -8.29
C GLN A 150 -19.35 -2.88 -7.58
N ILE A 151 -18.19 -3.45 -7.23
CA ILE A 151 -18.11 -4.75 -6.55
C ILE A 151 -18.73 -4.68 -5.15
N ASN A 152 -18.61 -3.54 -4.46
CA ASN A 152 -19.20 -3.34 -3.13
C ASN A 152 -20.73 -3.39 -3.15
N THR A 153 -21.39 -3.17 -4.30
CA THR A 153 -22.85 -3.32 -4.43
C THR A 153 -23.31 -4.77 -4.63
N TRP A 154 -22.41 -5.72 -4.74
CA TRP A 154 -22.78 -7.10 -5.00
C TRP A 154 -23.33 -7.81 -3.75
N PRO A 155 -24.42 -8.58 -3.88
CA PRO A 155 -25.01 -9.31 -2.73
C PRO A 155 -24.10 -10.35 -2.09
N ILE A 156 -22.97 -10.69 -2.74
CA ILE A 156 -21.98 -11.65 -2.21
C ILE A 156 -21.39 -11.22 -0.87
N TRP A 157 -21.43 -9.92 -0.56
CA TRP A 157 -20.90 -9.35 0.69
C TRP A 157 -21.92 -9.34 1.83
N GLU A 158 -23.18 -9.77 1.57
CA GLU A 158 -24.25 -9.73 2.56
C GLU A 158 -24.25 -10.95 3.47
N GLY A 159 -24.67 -10.74 4.72
CA GLY A 159 -24.84 -11.78 5.74
C GLY A 159 -23.54 -12.45 6.16
N VAL A 160 -23.67 -13.51 6.96
CA VAL A 160 -22.52 -14.22 7.58
C VAL A 160 -21.52 -14.74 6.55
N THR A 161 -22.02 -15.19 5.37
CA THR A 161 -21.14 -15.68 4.30
C THR A 161 -20.32 -14.54 3.68
N GLY A 162 -20.93 -13.36 3.51
CA GLY A 162 -20.26 -12.18 2.99
C GLY A 162 -19.19 -11.65 3.95
N GLU A 163 -19.50 -11.58 5.24
CA GLU A 163 -18.55 -11.22 6.29
C GLU A 163 -17.37 -12.20 6.35
N ALA A 164 -17.63 -13.51 6.25
CA ALA A 164 -16.57 -14.51 6.21
C ALA A 164 -15.71 -14.38 4.95
N LEU A 165 -16.31 -14.07 3.80
CA LEU A 165 -15.59 -13.86 2.55
C LEU A 165 -14.71 -12.62 2.65
N ASP A 166 -15.24 -11.48 3.14
CA ASP A 166 -14.48 -10.26 3.37
C ASP A 166 -13.24 -10.54 4.23
N LEU A 167 -13.42 -11.22 5.34
CA LEU A 167 -12.34 -11.60 6.24
C LEU A 167 -11.28 -12.48 5.55
N VAL A 168 -11.71 -13.49 4.79
CA VAL A 168 -10.80 -14.46 4.14
C VAL A 168 -9.97 -13.81 3.04
N VAL A 169 -10.55 -12.89 2.25
CA VAL A 169 -9.84 -12.20 1.17
C VAL A 169 -9.26 -10.86 1.59
N GLY A 170 -9.69 -10.31 2.75
CA GLY A 170 -9.29 -9.01 3.24
C GLY A 170 -9.85 -7.85 2.42
N TRP A 171 -11.11 -7.97 1.96
CA TRP A 171 -11.72 -7.01 1.03
C TRP A 171 -11.93 -5.63 1.66
N HIS A 172 -11.95 -5.51 2.98
CA HIS A 172 -11.92 -4.21 3.67
C HIS A 172 -10.75 -3.33 3.20
N TYR A 173 -9.66 -3.95 2.72
CA TYR A 173 -8.55 -3.31 2.01
C TYR A 173 -8.59 -3.77 0.55
N PRO A 174 -9.40 -3.13 -0.35
CA PRO A 174 -9.69 -3.65 -1.66
C PRO A 174 -8.43 -3.85 -2.49
N PHE A 175 -7.94 -5.09 -2.53
CA PHE A 175 -6.65 -5.43 -3.14
C PHE A 175 -6.56 -5.01 -4.61
N LEU A 176 -7.69 -4.86 -5.31
CA LEU A 176 -7.70 -4.34 -6.68
C LEU A 176 -7.14 -2.91 -6.74
N LEU A 177 -7.60 -2.02 -5.86
CA LEU A 177 -7.08 -0.66 -5.74
C LEU A 177 -5.71 -0.64 -5.05
N TRP A 178 -5.56 -1.39 -3.97
CA TRP A 178 -4.32 -1.42 -3.18
C TRP A 178 -3.11 -1.91 -3.95
N PHE A 179 -3.34 -2.63 -5.06
CA PHE A 179 -2.28 -3.01 -5.98
C PHE A 179 -1.55 -1.80 -6.60
N ALA A 180 -2.18 -0.63 -6.68
CA ALA A 180 -1.52 0.62 -7.10
C ALA A 180 -0.30 0.91 -6.21
N PHE A 181 -0.45 0.80 -4.90
CA PHE A 181 0.63 1.09 -3.94
C PHE A 181 1.74 0.04 -4.00
N ILE A 182 1.39 -1.24 -4.17
CA ILE A 182 2.37 -2.31 -4.41
C ILE A 182 3.14 -2.07 -5.70
N ALA A 183 2.48 -1.69 -6.79
CA ALA A 183 3.11 -1.42 -8.07
C ALA A 183 4.03 -0.18 -8.01
N ALA A 184 3.59 0.90 -7.35
CA ALA A 184 4.41 2.08 -7.09
C ALA A 184 5.66 1.72 -6.28
N GLY A 185 5.51 0.99 -5.17
CA GLY A 185 6.62 0.53 -4.35
C GLY A 185 7.61 -0.37 -5.10
N LEU A 186 7.09 -1.31 -5.93
CA LEU A 186 7.92 -2.10 -6.85
C LEU A 186 8.71 -1.21 -7.81
N GLY A 187 8.06 -0.19 -8.38
CA GLY A 187 8.70 0.80 -9.26
C GLY A 187 9.82 1.56 -8.57
N ILE A 188 9.56 2.10 -7.38
CA ILE A 188 10.54 2.81 -6.55
C ILE A 188 11.75 1.91 -6.26
N GLY A 189 11.51 0.66 -5.86
CA GLY A 189 12.58 -0.30 -5.54
C GLY A 189 13.44 -0.73 -6.74
N ARG A 190 13.04 -0.37 -7.98
CA ARG A 190 13.83 -0.57 -9.21
C ARG A 190 14.73 0.62 -9.55
N LEU A 191 14.56 1.75 -8.87
CA LEU A 191 15.35 2.96 -9.10
C LEU A 191 16.71 2.89 -8.39
N ALA A 192 17.63 3.75 -8.81
CA ALA A 192 18.95 3.91 -8.19
C ALA A 192 18.85 4.82 -6.96
N LEU A 193 18.26 4.35 -5.89
CA LEU A 193 17.91 5.15 -4.69
C LEU A 193 19.08 5.77 -3.93
N ARG A 194 20.34 5.46 -4.32
CA ARG A 194 21.54 6.12 -3.79
C ARG A 194 21.88 7.41 -4.52
N ASP A 195 21.29 7.64 -5.68
CA ASP A 195 21.42 8.88 -6.42
C ASP A 195 20.50 9.95 -5.83
N ALA A 196 21.08 11.05 -5.38
CA ALA A 196 20.35 12.17 -4.79
C ALA A 196 19.31 12.76 -5.78
N ARG A 197 19.58 12.71 -7.09
CA ARG A 197 18.63 13.18 -8.11
C ARG A 197 17.37 12.32 -8.12
N VAL A 198 17.52 11.00 -7.94
CA VAL A 198 16.38 10.08 -7.84
C VAL A 198 15.59 10.35 -6.56
N GLN A 199 16.28 10.58 -5.44
CA GLN A 199 15.61 10.89 -4.16
C GLN A 199 14.82 12.21 -4.24
N VAL A 200 15.44 13.27 -4.76
CA VAL A 200 14.76 14.56 -4.97
C VAL A 200 13.61 14.42 -5.95
N GLY A 201 13.80 13.69 -7.05
CA GLY A 201 12.74 13.43 -8.03
C GLY A 201 11.54 12.69 -7.41
N LEU A 202 11.77 11.67 -6.57
CA LEU A 202 10.70 10.98 -5.85
C LEU A 202 9.99 11.90 -4.86
N LEU A 203 10.74 12.68 -4.08
CA LEU A 203 10.16 13.64 -3.14
C LEU A 203 9.28 14.67 -3.85
N CYS A 204 9.80 15.30 -4.91
CA CYS A 204 9.04 16.28 -5.68
C CYS A 204 7.80 15.67 -6.35
N SER A 205 7.94 14.47 -6.94
CA SER A 205 6.79 13.81 -7.58
C SER A 205 5.75 13.39 -6.53
N GLY A 206 6.16 12.88 -5.38
CA GLY A 206 5.26 12.54 -4.27
C GLY A 206 4.48 13.77 -3.78
N ILE A 207 5.15 14.89 -3.55
CA ILE A 207 4.49 16.15 -3.17
C ILE A 207 3.49 16.61 -4.23
N VAL A 208 3.85 16.59 -5.51
CA VAL A 208 2.94 16.99 -6.60
C VAL A 208 1.72 16.07 -6.65
N VAL A 209 1.92 14.76 -6.56
CA VAL A 209 0.84 13.77 -6.58
C VAL A 209 -0.06 13.92 -5.35
N ALA A 210 0.50 14.17 -4.17
CA ALA A 210 -0.26 14.44 -2.96
C ALA A 210 -1.11 15.73 -3.09
N ILE A 211 -0.52 16.81 -3.58
CA ILE A 211 -1.24 18.07 -3.83
C ILE A 211 -2.38 17.86 -4.82
N LEU A 212 -2.17 17.10 -5.89
CA LEU A 212 -3.22 16.82 -6.86
C LEU A 212 -4.37 16.02 -6.24
N GLY A 213 -4.09 14.97 -5.46
CA GLY A 213 -5.13 14.15 -4.84
C GLY A 213 -5.93 14.94 -3.80
N TYR A 214 -5.27 15.57 -2.82
CA TYR A 214 -5.94 16.39 -1.81
C TYR A 214 -6.56 17.66 -2.39
N GLY A 215 -5.99 18.20 -3.48
CA GLY A 215 -6.56 19.32 -4.21
C GLY A 215 -7.86 18.97 -4.94
N LEU A 216 -7.99 17.72 -5.44
CA LEU A 216 -9.26 17.23 -6.01
C LEU A 216 -10.36 17.19 -4.95
N ASP A 217 -10.08 16.65 -3.78
CA ASP A 217 -11.01 16.62 -2.65
C ASP A 217 -11.40 18.05 -2.22
N ALA A 218 -10.42 18.92 -2.04
CA ALA A 218 -10.61 20.31 -1.63
C ALA A 218 -11.32 21.17 -2.71
N SER A 219 -11.38 20.72 -3.96
CA SER A 219 -12.05 21.47 -5.05
C SER A 219 -13.57 21.55 -4.91
N GLY A 220 -14.15 20.67 -4.08
CA GLY A 220 -15.60 20.53 -3.92
C GLY A 220 -16.28 19.90 -5.15
N TRP A 221 -15.52 19.40 -6.14
CA TRP A 221 -16.09 18.59 -7.20
C TRP A 221 -16.50 17.24 -6.65
N SER A 222 -17.61 16.70 -7.15
CA SER A 222 -18.15 15.41 -6.72
C SER A 222 -18.45 14.56 -7.96
N ILE A 223 -18.00 13.31 -7.90
CA ILE A 223 -18.36 12.27 -8.86
C ILE A 223 -18.87 11.09 -8.07
N GLU A 224 -20.18 10.88 -8.11
CA GLU A 224 -20.81 9.71 -7.50
C GLU A 224 -20.86 8.54 -8.49
N PHE A 225 -20.46 7.36 -8.04
CA PHE A 225 -20.57 6.13 -8.80
C PHE A 225 -20.88 4.95 -7.88
N ALA A 226 -21.94 4.20 -8.21
CA ALA A 226 -22.37 3.01 -7.43
C ALA A 226 -22.52 3.29 -5.93
N GLY A 227 -23.01 4.49 -5.56
CA GLY A 227 -23.20 4.90 -4.16
C GLY A 227 -21.93 5.33 -3.43
N SER A 228 -20.81 5.51 -4.14
CA SER A 228 -19.54 5.97 -3.57
C SER A 228 -19.11 7.28 -4.19
N GLU A 229 -18.55 8.18 -3.35
CA GLU A 229 -17.92 9.42 -3.81
C GLU A 229 -16.48 9.13 -4.29
N MET A 230 -16.21 9.41 -5.57
CA MET A 230 -14.92 9.07 -6.19
C MET A 230 -13.82 10.09 -5.92
N LEU A 231 -14.15 11.35 -5.63
CA LEU A 231 -13.17 12.43 -5.46
C LEU A 231 -12.88 12.77 -3.98
N THR A 232 -13.36 11.96 -3.03
CA THR A 232 -13.00 12.12 -1.63
C THR A 232 -11.61 11.58 -1.32
N ALA A 233 -10.87 12.26 -0.43
CA ALA A 233 -9.60 11.84 0.13
C ALA A 233 -9.74 11.28 1.56
N ASP A 234 -10.96 11.01 2.01
CA ASP A 234 -11.22 10.40 3.31
C ASP A 234 -10.51 9.04 3.42
N ALA A 235 -9.98 8.75 4.60
CA ALA A 235 -9.27 7.51 4.86
C ALA A 235 -10.19 6.30 4.62
N HIS A 236 -9.70 5.33 3.85
CA HIS A 236 -10.42 4.09 3.50
C HIS A 236 -11.68 4.30 2.63
N SER A 237 -11.84 5.47 2.00
CA SER A 237 -12.93 5.71 1.04
C SER A 237 -12.80 4.88 -0.23
N SER A 238 -11.60 4.46 -0.57
CA SER A 238 -11.25 3.85 -1.85
C SER A 238 -11.50 4.78 -3.06
N GLY A 239 -11.58 6.09 -2.82
CA GLY A 239 -11.73 7.11 -3.83
C GLY A 239 -10.45 7.39 -4.62
N ILE A 240 -10.59 8.05 -5.78
CA ILE A 240 -9.46 8.46 -6.62
C ILE A 240 -8.57 9.44 -5.85
N ALA A 241 -9.18 10.43 -5.15
CA ALA A 241 -8.42 11.44 -4.45
C ALA A 241 -7.66 10.85 -3.25
N GLU A 242 -8.22 9.88 -2.52
CA GLU A 242 -7.49 9.12 -1.49
C GLU A 242 -6.31 8.37 -2.11
N ALA A 243 -6.54 7.61 -3.20
CA ALA A 243 -5.51 6.80 -3.84
C ALA A 243 -4.34 7.65 -4.33
N ILE A 244 -4.60 8.80 -4.95
CA ILE A 244 -3.59 9.73 -5.46
C ILE A 244 -2.95 10.50 -4.28
N GLY A 245 -3.75 11.12 -3.42
CA GLY A 245 -3.27 11.96 -2.32
C GLY A 245 -2.42 11.20 -1.32
N SER A 246 -2.95 10.10 -0.80
CA SER A 246 -2.25 9.25 0.18
C SER A 246 -1.13 8.43 -0.47
N GLY A 247 -1.27 8.04 -1.75
CA GLY A 247 -0.20 7.42 -2.53
C GLY A 247 0.97 8.35 -2.80
N GLY A 248 0.71 9.64 -3.03
CA GLY A 248 1.75 10.66 -3.17
C GLY A 248 2.47 10.98 -1.85
N PHE A 249 1.76 10.90 -0.74
CA PHE A 249 2.31 11.04 0.60
C PHE A 249 3.24 9.86 0.97
N ALA A 250 2.94 8.63 0.54
CA ALA A 250 3.66 7.39 0.85
C ALA A 250 4.96 7.23 0.06
#